data_576b16e0ea317c578e8ff1de4365397b
#
_entry.id   576b16e0ea317c578e8ff1de4365397b
#
_cell.length_a   1.000
_cell.length_b   1.000
_cell.length_c   1.000
_cell.angle_alpha   90.00
_cell.angle_beta   90.00
_cell.angle_gamma   90.00
#
_symmetry.space_group_name_H-M   'P 1'
#
loop_
_entity.id
_entity.type
_entity.pdbx_description
1 polymer ?
#
loop_
_entity_poly.entity_id
_entity_poly.type
_entity_poly.pdbx_seq_one_letter_code
_entity_poly.pdbx_strand_id
1 'polypeptide(L)'
;MPRLVLASQSPRRRELLAGLGFELDVRPANADETQRPGETPAEYVLRVARDKARAVPGDVVLGADTAVVVKGTVLGKPADPADARRMLRTLSGEAHEVLTGVCVRRNAGALGVELDTVVTTEVRFARLTSAQIEWYVSTGEPLDKAGAYALQGAGGVFVEAVEGSVSNVIGLPLGETLQLLRRAGLPLPWESP
;
A
#
# COMPACT_ATOMS: atom_id res chain seq x y z
N MET A 1 -14.75 6.49 21.70
CA MET A 1 -14.70 6.37 20.22
C MET A 1 -14.31 4.96 19.82
N PRO A 2 -14.84 4.37 18.74
CA PRO A 2 -14.36 3.09 18.26
C PRO A 2 -12.91 3.25 17.82
N ARG A 3 -12.04 2.34 18.30
CA ARG A 3 -10.60 2.35 18.01
C ARG A 3 -10.37 1.75 16.63
N LEU A 4 -9.56 2.41 15.80
CA LEU A 4 -9.19 1.90 14.48
C LEU A 4 -8.08 0.86 14.62
N VAL A 5 -8.37 -0.38 14.22
CA VAL A 5 -7.37 -1.44 14.14
C VAL A 5 -6.75 -1.43 12.75
N LEU A 6 -5.42 -1.28 12.68
CA LEU A 6 -4.66 -1.36 11.44
C LEU A 6 -4.05 -2.77 11.30
N ALA A 7 -4.61 -3.57 10.37
CA ALA A 7 -4.16 -4.91 10.05
C ALA A 7 -2.95 -4.91 9.10
N SER A 8 -1.85 -4.25 9.50
CA SER A 8 -0.67 -4.09 8.65
C SER A 8 0.60 -3.91 9.47
N GLN A 9 1.71 -4.46 8.98
CA GLN A 9 3.06 -4.24 9.51
C GLN A 9 3.73 -2.97 8.94
N SER A 10 3.13 -2.34 7.92
CA SER A 10 3.74 -1.22 7.21
C SER A 10 3.86 0.03 8.11
N PRO A 11 5.08 0.50 8.42
CA PRO A 11 5.28 1.73 9.18
C PRO A 11 4.70 2.95 8.44
N ARG A 12 4.77 2.96 7.12
CA ARG A 12 4.26 4.05 6.28
C ARG A 12 2.75 4.23 6.42
N ARG A 13 1.98 3.12 6.42
CA ARG A 13 0.52 3.17 6.64
C ARG A 13 0.17 3.71 8.01
N ARG A 14 0.93 3.27 9.02
CA ARG A 14 0.78 3.79 10.39
C ARG A 14 1.06 5.29 10.46
N GLU A 15 2.15 5.74 9.86
CA GLU A 15 2.54 7.16 9.84
C GLU A 15 1.51 8.03 9.13
N LEU A 16 1.00 7.59 7.97
CA LEU A 16 -0.04 8.29 7.22
C LEU A 16 -1.32 8.50 8.05
N LEU A 17 -1.79 7.46 8.74
CA LEU A 17 -2.99 7.55 9.56
C LEU A 17 -2.75 8.31 10.88
N ALA A 18 -1.61 8.09 11.53
CA ALA A 18 -1.23 8.81 12.74
C ALA A 18 -1.07 10.32 12.48
N GLY A 19 -0.53 10.69 11.32
CA GLY A 19 -0.42 12.09 10.88
C GLY A 19 -1.77 12.79 10.69
N LEU A 20 -2.86 12.03 10.54
CA LEU A 20 -4.22 12.55 10.52
C LEU A 20 -4.88 12.62 11.91
N GLY A 21 -4.20 12.13 12.96
CA GLY A 21 -4.72 12.15 14.32
C GLY A 21 -5.51 10.89 14.72
N PHE A 22 -5.44 9.80 13.93
CA PHE A 22 -6.07 8.54 14.36
C PHE A 22 -5.30 7.88 15.49
N GLU A 23 -6.02 7.45 16.52
CA GLU A 23 -5.51 6.50 17.50
C GLU A 23 -5.58 5.08 16.93
N LEU A 24 -4.42 4.48 16.71
CA LEU A 24 -4.30 3.19 16.04
C LEU A 24 -3.99 2.07 17.04
N ASP A 25 -4.67 0.95 16.86
CA ASP A 25 -4.28 -0.34 17.38
C ASP A 25 -3.65 -1.16 16.24
N VAL A 26 -2.33 -1.26 16.23
CA VAL A 26 -1.59 -1.92 15.15
C VAL A 26 -1.51 -3.41 15.43
N ARG A 27 -2.17 -4.22 14.60
CA ARG A 27 -2.20 -5.68 14.70
C ARG A 27 -1.81 -6.29 13.36
N PRO A 28 -0.57 -6.75 13.21
CA PRO A 28 -0.15 -7.41 11.97
C PRO A 28 -1.04 -8.60 11.62
N ALA A 29 -1.51 -8.64 10.38
CA ALA A 29 -2.27 -9.77 9.87
C ALA A 29 -1.32 -10.80 9.23
N ASN A 30 -1.56 -12.08 9.48
CA ASN A 30 -0.94 -13.18 8.75
C ASN A 30 -1.90 -13.59 7.62
N ALA A 31 -1.68 -13.06 6.43
CA ALA A 31 -2.47 -13.36 5.23
C ALA A 31 -1.55 -13.92 4.13
N ASP A 32 -2.10 -14.78 3.28
CA ASP A 32 -1.39 -15.25 2.08
C ASP A 32 -1.31 -14.14 1.03
N GLU A 33 -0.14 -13.57 0.89
CA GLU A 33 0.17 -12.51 -0.08
C GLU A 33 0.67 -13.07 -1.43
N THR A 34 0.52 -14.36 -1.69
CA THR A 34 0.90 -14.95 -2.98
C THR A 34 -0.15 -14.62 -4.05
N GLN A 35 0.26 -14.05 -5.17
CA GLN A 35 -0.64 -13.85 -6.32
C GLN A 35 -1.07 -15.20 -6.88
N ARG A 36 -2.39 -15.38 -7.10
CA ARG A 36 -2.97 -16.62 -7.62
C ARG A 36 -2.91 -16.66 -9.15
N PRO A 37 -2.81 -17.86 -9.75
CA PRO A 37 -2.87 -17.99 -11.22
C PRO A 37 -4.15 -17.36 -11.79
N GLY A 38 -3.98 -16.50 -12.81
CA GLY A 38 -5.08 -15.81 -13.47
C GLY A 38 -5.65 -14.59 -12.73
N GLU A 39 -5.16 -14.29 -11.54
CA GLU A 39 -5.58 -13.12 -10.77
C GLU A 39 -4.99 -11.84 -11.37
N THR A 40 -5.84 -10.87 -11.68
CA THR A 40 -5.37 -9.54 -12.10
C THR A 40 -4.71 -8.80 -10.94
N PRO A 41 -3.83 -7.81 -11.19
CA PRO A 41 -3.22 -7.03 -10.12
C PRO A 41 -4.25 -6.37 -9.17
N ALA A 42 -5.38 -5.90 -9.70
CA ALA A 42 -6.45 -5.29 -8.92
C ALA A 42 -7.16 -6.31 -8.01
N GLU A 43 -7.50 -7.48 -8.55
CA GLU A 43 -8.09 -8.58 -7.77
C GLU A 43 -7.13 -9.05 -6.67
N TYR A 44 -5.84 -9.15 -7.00
CA TYR A 44 -4.80 -9.56 -6.06
C TYR A 44 -4.71 -8.63 -4.84
N VAL A 45 -4.49 -7.33 -5.04
CA VAL A 45 -4.34 -6.39 -3.93
C VAL A 45 -5.63 -6.26 -3.12
N LEU A 46 -6.80 -6.38 -3.77
CA LEU A 46 -8.09 -6.32 -3.10
C LEU A 46 -8.34 -7.55 -2.24
N ARG A 47 -8.07 -8.75 -2.77
CA ARG A 47 -8.19 -10.00 -2.00
C ARG A 47 -7.28 -9.97 -0.77
N VAL A 48 -6.02 -9.61 -0.94
CA VAL A 48 -5.07 -9.55 0.18
C VAL A 48 -5.49 -8.51 1.21
N ALA A 49 -6.01 -7.34 0.79
CA ALA A 49 -6.54 -6.34 1.71
C ALA A 49 -7.73 -6.86 2.54
N ARG A 50 -8.67 -7.56 1.90
CA ARG A 50 -9.81 -8.21 2.57
C ARG A 50 -9.35 -9.29 3.54
N ASP A 51 -8.43 -10.16 3.11
CA ASP A 51 -7.89 -11.24 3.94
C ASP A 51 -7.20 -10.68 5.19
N LYS A 52 -6.42 -9.61 5.06
CA LYS A 52 -5.82 -8.89 6.19
C LYS A 52 -6.87 -8.32 7.14
N ALA A 53 -7.91 -7.67 6.62
CA ALA A 53 -8.97 -7.10 7.45
C ALA A 53 -9.79 -8.16 8.19
N ARG A 54 -9.96 -9.35 7.60
CA ARG A 54 -10.71 -10.47 8.18
C ARG A 54 -9.90 -11.24 9.21
N ALA A 55 -8.57 -11.31 9.06
CA ALA A 55 -7.68 -12.08 9.92
C ALA A 55 -7.50 -11.47 11.33
N VAL A 56 -7.88 -10.22 11.52
CA VAL A 56 -7.62 -9.48 12.77
C VAL A 56 -8.94 -9.12 13.46
N PRO A 57 -9.10 -9.40 14.77
CA PRO A 57 -10.28 -8.97 15.52
C PRO A 57 -10.25 -7.46 15.81
N GLY A 58 -11.42 -6.83 15.83
CA GLY A 58 -11.61 -5.41 16.15
C GLY A 58 -12.98 -4.91 15.73
N ASP A 59 -13.42 -3.77 16.28
CA ASP A 59 -14.70 -3.16 15.92
C ASP A 59 -14.65 -2.56 14.52
N VAL A 60 -13.60 -1.80 14.22
CA VAL A 60 -13.30 -1.28 12.89
C VAL A 60 -11.88 -1.67 12.53
N VAL A 61 -11.73 -2.46 11.48
CA VAL A 61 -10.44 -3.01 11.02
C VAL A 61 -10.16 -2.53 9.61
N LEU A 62 -8.98 -1.97 9.41
CA LEU A 62 -8.44 -1.54 8.11
C LEU A 62 -7.36 -2.51 7.65
N GLY A 63 -7.60 -3.17 6.54
CA GLY A 63 -6.61 -3.95 5.79
C GLY A 63 -6.24 -3.23 4.49
N ALA A 64 -4.99 -3.32 4.08
CA ALA A 64 -4.53 -2.79 2.80
C ALA A 64 -3.37 -3.62 2.24
N ASP A 65 -3.29 -3.65 0.91
CA ASP A 65 -2.16 -4.23 0.18
C ASP A 65 -1.78 -3.38 -1.01
N THR A 66 -0.48 -3.36 -1.38
CA THR A 66 0.04 -2.51 -2.46
C THR A 66 0.92 -3.31 -3.38
N ALA A 67 0.71 -3.19 -4.68
CA ALA A 67 1.53 -3.78 -5.72
C ALA A 67 2.02 -2.71 -6.71
N VAL A 68 3.22 -2.91 -7.23
CA VAL A 68 3.77 -2.16 -8.36
C VAL A 68 3.61 -3.01 -9.61
N VAL A 69 3.09 -2.42 -10.68
CA VAL A 69 2.82 -3.13 -11.93
C VAL A 69 3.48 -2.41 -13.10
N VAL A 70 4.33 -3.09 -13.82
CA VAL A 70 4.95 -2.59 -15.04
C VAL A 70 4.72 -3.55 -16.19
N LYS A 71 4.21 -3.04 -17.31
CA LYS A 71 3.91 -3.86 -18.50
C LYS A 71 3.08 -5.12 -18.18
N GLY A 72 2.09 -4.97 -17.28
CA GLY A 72 1.22 -6.06 -16.83
C GLY A 72 1.83 -7.05 -15.84
N THR A 73 3.10 -6.87 -15.44
CA THR A 73 3.79 -7.75 -14.49
C THR A 73 3.80 -7.12 -13.10
N VAL A 74 3.33 -7.87 -12.11
CA VAL A 74 3.40 -7.46 -10.69
C VAL A 74 4.85 -7.60 -10.18
N LEU A 75 5.38 -6.52 -9.64
CA LEU A 75 6.65 -6.50 -8.94
C LEU A 75 6.38 -6.51 -7.43
N GLY A 76 6.65 -7.64 -6.78
CA GLY A 76 6.62 -7.77 -5.33
C GLY A 76 7.82 -7.12 -4.65
N LYS A 77 8.09 -7.51 -3.41
CA LYS A 77 9.35 -7.16 -2.74
C LYS A 77 10.49 -7.94 -3.38
N PRO A 78 11.66 -7.33 -3.58
CA PRO A 78 12.81 -8.05 -4.12
C PRO A 78 13.26 -9.16 -3.15
N ALA A 79 13.65 -10.31 -3.71
CA ALA A 79 14.14 -11.43 -2.93
C ALA A 79 15.52 -11.16 -2.33
N ASP A 80 16.32 -10.36 -3.02
CA ASP A 80 17.71 -10.03 -2.67
C ASP A 80 18.17 -8.74 -3.39
N PRO A 81 19.38 -8.22 -3.12
CA PRO A 81 19.91 -7.05 -3.81
C PRO A 81 20.04 -7.21 -5.34
N ALA A 82 20.24 -8.42 -5.86
CA ALA A 82 20.33 -8.66 -7.30
C ALA A 82 18.94 -8.51 -7.95
N ASP A 83 17.90 -9.01 -7.29
CA ASP A 83 16.52 -8.84 -7.72
C ASP A 83 16.08 -7.37 -7.64
N ALA A 84 16.46 -6.64 -6.60
CA ALA A 84 16.22 -5.19 -6.51
C ALA A 84 16.82 -4.43 -7.71
N ARG A 85 18.08 -4.75 -8.11
CA ARG A 85 18.69 -4.18 -9.31
C ARG A 85 17.91 -4.49 -10.57
N ARG A 86 17.46 -5.73 -10.71
CA ARG A 86 16.64 -6.16 -11.85
C ARG A 86 15.35 -5.36 -11.92
N MET A 87 14.62 -5.22 -10.81
CA MET A 87 13.38 -4.44 -10.74
C MET A 87 13.62 -2.97 -11.11
N LEU A 88 14.64 -2.32 -10.55
CA LEU A 88 14.98 -0.93 -10.85
C LEU A 88 15.34 -0.71 -12.32
N ARG A 89 16.06 -1.67 -12.96
CA ARG A 89 16.32 -1.62 -14.41
C ARG A 89 15.03 -1.73 -15.22
N THR A 90 14.08 -2.55 -14.78
CA THR A 90 12.79 -2.71 -15.44
C THR A 90 11.94 -1.43 -15.35
N LEU A 91 12.03 -0.70 -14.24
CA LEU A 91 11.31 0.57 -14.03
C LEU A 91 11.99 1.78 -14.67
N SER A 92 13.28 1.70 -14.97
CA SER A 92 14.09 2.81 -15.47
C SER A 92 13.56 3.39 -16.78
N GLY A 93 13.13 4.66 -16.78
CA GLY A 93 12.59 5.37 -17.93
C GLY A 93 11.19 4.92 -18.35
N GLU A 94 10.50 4.16 -17.53
CA GLU A 94 9.16 3.62 -17.79
C GLU A 94 8.11 4.27 -16.91
N ALA A 95 6.87 4.32 -17.41
CA ALA A 95 5.69 4.51 -16.60
C ALA A 95 5.24 3.16 -16.03
N HIS A 96 4.80 3.15 -14.79
CA HIS A 96 4.29 1.98 -14.12
C HIS A 96 3.12 2.36 -13.20
N GLU A 97 2.32 1.39 -12.82
CA GLU A 97 1.17 1.59 -11.95
C GLU A 97 1.47 1.12 -10.52
N VAL A 98 0.97 1.87 -9.56
CA VAL A 98 0.92 1.46 -8.15
C VAL A 98 -0.54 1.28 -7.79
N LEU A 99 -0.92 0.05 -7.47
CA LEU A 99 -2.27 -0.31 -7.06
C LEU A 99 -2.30 -0.59 -5.57
N THR A 100 -3.24 0.04 -4.86
CA THR A 100 -3.51 -0.33 -3.46
C THR A 100 -4.97 -0.76 -3.32
N GLY A 101 -5.16 -2.01 -2.85
CA GLY A 101 -6.43 -2.47 -2.33
C GLY A 101 -6.60 -2.02 -0.89
N VAL A 102 -7.78 -1.54 -0.55
CA VAL A 102 -8.17 -1.13 0.80
C VAL A 102 -9.46 -1.83 1.19
N CYS A 103 -9.52 -2.39 2.38
CA CYS A 103 -10.72 -2.97 2.95
C CYS A 103 -10.93 -2.45 4.37
N VAL A 104 -12.11 -1.91 4.63
CA VAL A 104 -12.58 -1.52 5.97
C VAL A 104 -13.69 -2.47 6.38
N ARG A 105 -13.50 -3.18 7.47
CA ARG A 105 -14.49 -4.06 8.05
C ARG A 105 -14.95 -3.53 9.41
N ARG A 106 -16.27 -3.36 9.57
CA ARG A 106 -16.88 -3.07 10.85
C ARG A 106 -17.62 -4.30 11.37
N ASN A 107 -17.30 -4.72 12.57
CA ASN A 107 -17.99 -5.79 13.27
C ASN A 107 -19.08 -5.17 14.14
N ALA A 108 -20.34 -5.28 13.71
CA ALA A 108 -21.51 -4.80 14.43
C ALA A 108 -22.56 -5.92 14.55
N GLY A 109 -22.13 -7.14 14.87
CA GLY A 109 -23.01 -8.31 14.90
C GLY A 109 -23.67 -8.55 13.53
N ALA A 110 -25.00 -8.68 13.51
CA ALA A 110 -25.76 -8.89 12.27
C ALA A 110 -25.75 -7.67 11.31
N LEU A 111 -25.31 -6.49 11.75
CA LEU A 111 -25.21 -5.25 10.96
C LEU A 111 -23.77 -4.95 10.52
N GLY A 112 -22.89 -5.95 10.60
CA GLY A 112 -21.50 -5.79 10.15
C GLY A 112 -21.42 -5.41 8.67
N VAL A 113 -20.47 -4.52 8.33
CA VAL A 113 -20.21 -4.14 6.94
C VAL A 113 -18.75 -4.40 6.56
N GLU A 114 -18.55 -4.73 5.31
CA GLU A 114 -17.23 -4.79 4.68
C GLU A 114 -17.29 -3.89 3.43
N LEU A 115 -16.44 -2.88 3.41
CA LEU A 115 -16.35 -1.88 2.36
C LEU A 115 -14.93 -1.89 1.81
N ASP A 116 -14.78 -1.86 0.51
CA ASP A 116 -13.47 -1.91 -0.11
C ASP A 116 -13.37 -1.11 -1.41
N THR A 117 -12.16 -0.89 -1.85
CA THR A 117 -11.83 -0.23 -3.11
C THR A 117 -10.42 -0.60 -3.57
N VAL A 118 -10.13 -0.35 -4.84
CA VAL A 118 -8.79 -0.36 -5.40
C VAL A 118 -8.50 1.02 -5.97
N VAL A 119 -7.34 1.56 -5.66
CA VAL A 119 -6.85 2.83 -6.23
C VAL A 119 -5.60 2.57 -7.03
N THR A 120 -5.58 3.08 -8.27
CA THR A 120 -4.44 3.02 -9.17
C THR A 120 -3.84 4.41 -9.34
N THR A 121 -2.52 4.50 -9.31
CA THR A 121 -1.75 5.72 -9.54
C THR A 121 -0.61 5.43 -10.49
N GLU A 122 -0.48 6.20 -11.55
CA GLU A 122 0.64 6.09 -12.46
C GLU A 122 1.86 6.83 -11.89
N VAL A 123 3.04 6.21 -11.99
CA VAL A 123 4.33 6.77 -11.61
C VAL A 123 5.28 6.65 -12.78
N ARG A 124 5.95 7.74 -13.14
CA ARG A 124 6.97 7.75 -14.19
C ARG A 124 8.36 7.92 -13.57
N PHE A 125 9.26 7.00 -13.93
CA PHE A 125 10.65 7.05 -13.53
C PHE A 125 11.52 7.74 -14.57
N ALA A 126 12.50 8.49 -14.09
CA ALA A 126 13.65 8.92 -14.88
C ALA A 126 14.43 7.70 -15.41
N ARG A 127 15.19 7.91 -16.48
CA ARG A 127 16.16 6.92 -16.94
C ARG A 127 17.31 6.82 -15.93
N LEU A 128 17.49 5.65 -15.31
CA LEU A 128 18.48 5.40 -14.28
C LEU A 128 19.81 4.94 -14.88
N THR A 129 20.90 5.47 -14.38
CA THR A 129 22.25 4.94 -14.64
C THR A 129 22.55 3.75 -13.74
N SER A 130 23.51 2.90 -14.15
CA SER A 130 23.95 1.79 -13.31
C SER A 130 24.51 2.27 -11.96
N ALA A 131 25.19 3.42 -11.93
CA ALA A 131 25.71 4.00 -10.69
C ALA A 131 24.58 4.39 -9.71
N GLN A 132 23.49 4.97 -10.19
CA GLN A 132 22.32 5.31 -9.37
C GLN A 132 21.65 4.07 -8.79
N ILE A 133 21.50 3.01 -9.59
CA ILE A 133 20.94 1.74 -9.14
C ILE A 133 21.81 1.11 -8.06
N GLU A 134 23.13 1.04 -8.28
CA GLU A 134 24.07 0.47 -7.29
C GLU A 134 24.08 1.26 -5.98
N TRP A 135 24.13 2.60 -6.09
CA TRP A 135 24.03 3.48 -4.93
C TRP A 135 22.75 3.22 -4.13
N TYR A 136 21.60 3.19 -4.81
CA TYR A 136 20.32 3.05 -4.12
C TYR A 136 20.17 1.66 -3.48
N VAL A 137 20.60 0.59 -4.17
CA VAL A 137 20.58 -0.75 -3.58
C VAL A 137 21.50 -0.85 -2.36
N SER A 138 22.65 -0.14 -2.37
CA SER A 138 23.58 -0.13 -1.24
C SER A 138 23.00 0.50 0.04
N THR A 139 21.96 1.34 -0.07
CA THR A 139 21.26 1.91 1.09
C THR A 139 20.43 0.89 1.87
N GLY A 140 20.10 -0.24 1.27
CA GLY A 140 19.18 -1.23 1.83
C GLY A 140 17.71 -0.84 1.74
N GLU A 141 17.37 0.41 1.41
CA GLU A 141 15.99 0.91 1.32
C GLU A 141 15.09 0.10 0.36
N PRO A 142 15.55 -0.40 -0.80
CA PRO A 142 14.73 -1.16 -1.74
C PRO A 142 14.15 -2.46 -1.20
N LEU A 143 14.83 -3.12 -0.26
CA LEU A 143 14.68 -4.55 0.00
C LEU A 143 13.34 -4.95 0.63
N ASP A 144 12.63 -4.03 1.27
CA ASP A 144 11.31 -4.28 1.88
C ASP A 144 10.14 -3.62 1.12
N LYS A 145 10.38 -3.15 -0.11
CA LYS A 145 9.42 -2.37 -0.90
C LYS A 145 8.97 -3.13 -2.14
N ALA A 146 7.66 -3.11 -2.41
CA ALA A 146 7.13 -3.54 -3.70
C ALA A 146 7.76 -2.70 -4.83
N GLY A 147 8.23 -3.35 -5.91
CA GLY A 147 8.93 -2.67 -7.00
C GLY A 147 10.31 -2.14 -6.65
N ALA A 148 10.85 -2.48 -5.47
CA ALA A 148 12.18 -2.10 -5.01
C ALA A 148 12.40 -0.58 -4.90
N TYR A 149 11.37 0.23 -4.58
CA TYR A 149 11.56 1.65 -4.29
C TYR A 149 10.54 2.21 -3.29
N ALA A 150 10.87 3.36 -2.70
CA ALA A 150 9.96 4.15 -1.92
C ALA A 150 9.90 5.58 -2.46
N LEU A 151 8.69 6.14 -2.57
CA LEU A 151 8.50 7.55 -2.91
C LEU A 151 8.98 8.47 -1.77
N GLN A 152 8.73 8.04 -0.52
CA GLN A 152 9.28 8.69 0.67
C GLN A 152 10.64 8.07 0.99
N GLY A 153 11.70 8.79 0.74
CA GLY A 153 13.07 8.33 0.95
C GLY A 153 13.98 8.61 -0.23
N ALA A 154 15.11 7.92 -0.30
CA ALA A 154 16.11 8.13 -1.34
C ALA A 154 15.61 7.75 -2.75
N GLY A 155 14.70 6.77 -2.85
CA GLY A 155 14.09 6.36 -4.12
C GLY A 155 13.21 7.41 -4.78
N GLY A 156 12.74 8.40 -4.02
CA GLY A 156 11.96 9.51 -4.57
C GLY A 156 12.70 10.35 -5.63
N VAL A 157 14.03 10.35 -5.61
CA VAL A 157 14.86 11.06 -6.59
C VAL A 157 14.69 10.51 -8.02
N PHE A 158 14.19 9.30 -8.17
CA PHE A 158 13.98 8.65 -9.46
C PHE A 158 12.62 8.96 -10.08
N VAL A 159 11.70 9.53 -9.31
CA VAL A 159 10.34 9.81 -9.76
C VAL A 159 10.28 11.16 -10.47
N GLU A 160 9.88 11.15 -11.75
CA GLU A 160 9.66 12.36 -12.54
C GLU A 160 8.24 12.89 -12.42
N ALA A 161 7.24 11.99 -12.32
CA ALA A 161 5.84 12.35 -12.23
C ALA A 161 5.02 11.31 -11.47
N VAL A 162 3.95 11.78 -10.84
CA VAL A 162 2.91 10.96 -10.23
C VAL A 162 1.57 11.49 -10.72
N GLU A 163 0.79 10.63 -11.40
CA GLU A 163 -0.56 10.95 -11.87
C GLU A 163 -1.58 10.17 -11.05
N GLY A 164 -2.23 10.86 -10.10
CA GLY A 164 -3.18 10.27 -9.15
C GLY A 164 -2.85 10.57 -7.69
N SER A 165 -3.02 9.61 -6.81
CA SER A 165 -2.85 9.76 -5.37
C SER A 165 -1.42 9.49 -4.92
N VAL A 166 -0.73 10.52 -4.45
CA VAL A 166 0.62 10.39 -3.85
C VAL A 166 0.59 9.47 -2.63
N SER A 167 -0.44 9.57 -1.79
CA SER A 167 -0.57 8.70 -0.61
C SER A 167 -0.80 7.23 -0.99
N ASN A 168 -1.44 6.97 -2.15
CA ASN A 168 -1.55 5.62 -2.71
C ASN A 168 -0.15 5.04 -3.02
N VAL A 169 0.72 5.80 -3.67
CA VAL A 169 2.09 5.37 -3.98
C VAL A 169 2.89 5.09 -2.71
N ILE A 170 2.66 5.85 -1.64
CA ILE A 170 3.28 5.60 -0.32
C ILE A 170 2.76 4.30 0.30
N GLY A 171 1.52 3.88 -0.04
CA GLY A 171 0.95 2.60 0.35
C GLY A 171 -0.43 2.64 0.99
N LEU A 172 -1.10 3.82 1.01
CA LEU A 172 -2.50 3.94 1.47
C LEU A 172 -3.16 5.17 0.83
N PRO A 173 -4.17 5.01 -0.05
CA PRO A 173 -4.90 6.12 -0.63
C PRO A 173 -5.80 6.76 0.43
N LEU A 174 -5.34 7.87 1.02
CA LEU A 174 -5.98 8.49 2.19
C LEU A 174 -7.40 8.98 1.89
N GLY A 175 -7.63 9.59 0.74
CA GLY A 175 -8.95 10.11 0.37
C GLY A 175 -10.02 9.02 0.39
N GLU A 176 -9.78 7.92 -0.32
CA GLU A 176 -10.69 6.78 -0.42
C GLU A 176 -10.79 6.02 0.92
N THR A 177 -9.66 5.87 1.62
CA THR A 177 -9.64 5.24 2.94
C THR A 177 -10.53 5.98 3.93
N LEU A 178 -10.46 7.31 4.00
CA LEU A 178 -11.30 8.12 4.88
C LEU A 178 -12.79 8.01 4.52
N GLN A 179 -13.13 7.96 3.23
CA GLN A 179 -14.50 7.74 2.79
C GLN A 179 -15.04 6.38 3.26
N LEU A 180 -14.22 5.30 3.15
CA LEU A 180 -14.61 3.97 3.63
C LEU A 180 -14.78 3.95 5.16
N LEU A 181 -13.86 4.56 5.91
CA LEU A 181 -13.94 4.66 7.37
C LEU A 181 -15.21 5.40 7.81
N ARG A 182 -15.52 6.54 7.18
CA ARG A 182 -16.73 7.31 7.46
C ARG A 182 -18.01 6.51 7.15
N ARG A 183 -18.06 5.83 6.01
CA ARG A 183 -19.18 4.93 5.64
C ARG A 183 -19.32 3.75 6.58
N ALA A 184 -18.22 3.25 7.14
CA ALA A 184 -18.21 2.25 8.20
C ALA A 184 -18.63 2.82 9.57
N GLY A 185 -18.93 4.12 9.67
CA GLY A 185 -19.38 4.79 10.89
C GLY A 185 -18.25 5.06 11.89
N LEU A 186 -17.01 5.16 11.44
CA LEU A 186 -15.91 5.69 12.24
C LEU A 186 -15.85 7.21 12.02
N PRO A 187 -16.05 8.05 13.06
CA PRO A 187 -15.89 9.49 12.94
C PRO A 187 -14.44 9.83 12.57
N LEU A 188 -14.26 10.81 11.70
CA LEU A 188 -12.95 11.29 11.33
C LEU A 188 -12.38 12.19 12.43
N PRO A 189 -11.03 12.32 12.56
CA PRO A 189 -10.42 13.07 13.68
C PRO A 189 -10.92 14.51 13.85
N TRP A 190 -11.27 15.18 12.76
CA TRP A 190 -11.81 16.54 12.76
C TRP A 190 -13.35 16.60 12.92
N GLU A 191 -14.05 15.48 12.98
CA GLU A 191 -15.48 15.39 13.24
C GLU A 191 -15.79 15.12 14.72
N SER A 192 -14.74 14.93 15.52
CA SER A 192 -14.85 14.71 16.96
C SER A 192 -14.77 16.05 17.70
N PRO A 193 -15.66 16.30 18.66
CA PRO A 193 -15.62 17.51 19.48
C PRO A 193 -14.38 17.60 20.37
#